data_3c6d71f9625015c042d2b63a49ca25ad
#
_entry.id   3c6d71f9625015c042d2b63a49ca25ad
#
_cell.length_a   1.000
_cell.length_b   1.000
_cell.length_c   1.000
_cell.angle_alpha   90.00
_cell.angle_beta   90.00
_cell.angle_gamma   90.00
#
_symmetry.space_group_name_H-M   'P 1'
#
loop_
_entity.id
_entity.type
_entity.pdbx_description
1 polymer ?
#
loop_
_entity_poly.entity_id
_entity_poly.type
_entity_poly.pdbx_seq_one_letter_code
_entity_poly.pdbx_strand_id
1 'polypeptide(L)'
;NMGAYTASKAAVMRLTESMALELRASGINVNAVMPSLIDTQRNRSDMPDADFSKWVTPAAIANVVGFLSSEESAAVHGACIPIDGLS
;
A
#
# COMPACT_ATOMS: atom_id res chain seq x y z
N ASN A 1 16.19 6.04 9.44
CA ASN A 1 16.80 4.80 9.69
C ASN A 1 16.01 3.63 9.12
N MET A 2 16.73 2.80 8.40
CA MET A 2 16.12 1.74 7.60
C MET A 2 15.61 0.58 8.44
N GLY A 3 16.25 0.32 9.59
CA GLY A 3 15.84 -0.78 10.45
C GLY A 3 14.43 -0.60 11.03
N ALA A 4 14.16 0.59 11.57
CA ALA A 4 12.83 0.89 12.13
C ALA A 4 11.75 0.88 11.04
N TYR A 5 12.07 1.40 9.87
CA TYR A 5 11.14 1.42 8.73
C TYR A 5 10.81 -0.01 8.28
N THR A 6 11.83 -0.85 8.13
CA THR A 6 11.64 -2.26 7.74
C THR A 6 10.82 -3.02 8.76
N ALA A 7 11.10 -2.81 10.05
CA ALA A 7 10.34 -3.44 11.12
C ALA A 7 8.87 -3.01 11.12
N SER A 8 8.61 -1.72 10.90
CA SER A 8 7.25 -1.20 10.82
C SER A 8 6.49 -1.79 9.64
N LYS A 9 7.13 -1.90 8.48
CA LYS A 9 6.52 -2.54 7.30
C LYS A 9 6.20 -4.00 7.57
N ALA A 10 7.13 -4.74 8.16
CA ALA A 10 6.91 -6.15 8.50
C ALA A 10 5.75 -6.31 9.47
N ALA A 11 5.63 -5.42 10.46
CA ALA A 11 4.53 -5.45 11.41
C ALA A 11 3.18 -5.26 10.72
N VAL A 12 3.08 -4.31 9.79
CA VAL A 12 1.84 -4.07 9.03
C VAL A 12 1.48 -5.30 8.21
N MET A 13 2.45 -5.95 7.57
CA MET A 13 2.21 -7.15 6.77
C MET A 13 1.67 -8.29 7.63
N ARG A 14 2.28 -8.55 8.79
CA ARG A 14 1.84 -9.62 9.69
C ARG A 14 0.47 -9.33 10.28
N LEU A 15 0.22 -8.09 10.68
CA LEU A 15 -1.07 -7.66 11.20
C LEU A 15 -2.17 -7.84 10.15
N THR A 16 -1.90 -7.45 8.90
CA THR A 16 -2.83 -7.61 7.79
C THR A 16 -3.22 -9.07 7.58
N GLU A 17 -2.22 -9.96 7.57
CA GLU A 17 -2.46 -11.40 7.42
C GLU A 17 -3.27 -11.96 8.57
N SER A 18 -2.95 -11.56 9.79
CA SER A 18 -3.64 -12.02 10.99
C SER A 18 -5.09 -11.58 11.02
N MET A 19 -5.35 -10.31 10.73
CA MET A 19 -6.70 -9.76 10.68
C MET A 19 -7.53 -10.41 9.57
N ALA A 20 -6.89 -10.67 8.42
CA ALA A 20 -7.56 -11.32 7.29
C ALA A 20 -8.05 -12.72 7.69
N LEU A 21 -7.22 -13.47 8.40
CA LEU A 21 -7.61 -14.80 8.88
C LEU A 21 -8.76 -14.72 9.88
N GLU A 22 -8.67 -13.81 10.85
CA GLU A 22 -9.71 -13.66 11.88
C GLU A 22 -11.06 -13.26 11.30
N LEU A 23 -11.06 -12.38 10.31
CA LEU A 23 -12.28 -11.74 9.81
C LEU A 23 -12.87 -12.42 8.59
N ARG A 24 -12.18 -13.42 8.04
CA ARG A 24 -12.63 -14.12 6.84
C ARG A 24 -14.00 -14.76 7.02
N ALA A 25 -14.23 -15.41 8.16
CA ALA A 25 -15.51 -16.05 8.45
C ALA A 25 -16.66 -15.04 8.57
N SER A 26 -16.34 -13.77 8.86
CA SER A 26 -17.33 -12.69 8.92
C SER A 26 -17.56 -12.03 7.58
N GLY A 27 -16.91 -12.50 6.49
CA GLY A 27 -17.06 -11.94 5.17
C GLY A 27 -16.33 -10.61 4.99
N ILE A 28 -15.33 -10.33 5.81
CA ILE A 28 -14.56 -9.07 5.75
C ILE A 28 -13.20 -9.35 5.12
N ASN A 29 -12.88 -8.63 4.06
CA ASN A 29 -11.57 -8.67 3.42
C ASN A 29 -10.66 -7.63 4.04
N VAL A 30 -9.45 -8.06 4.41
CA VAL A 30 -8.43 -7.16 4.94
C VAL A 30 -7.20 -7.27 4.07
N ASN A 31 -6.80 -6.18 3.47
CA ASN A 31 -5.62 -6.07 2.61
C ASN A 31 -4.89 -4.78 2.95
N ALA A 32 -3.65 -4.66 2.54
CA ALA A 32 -2.87 -3.45 2.72
C ALA A 32 -2.21 -3.04 1.40
N VAL A 33 -2.03 -1.76 1.23
CA VAL A 33 -1.23 -1.23 0.12
C VAL A 33 0.04 -0.62 0.70
N MET A 34 1.14 -0.77 -0.01
CA MET A 34 2.46 -0.33 0.43
C MET A 34 3.10 0.54 -0.65
N PRO A 35 2.70 1.82 -0.72
CA PRO A 35 3.25 2.70 -1.75
C PRO A 35 4.70 3.08 -1.44
N SER A 36 5.46 3.31 -2.49
CA SER A 36 6.77 3.94 -2.39
C SER A 36 6.59 5.46 -2.27
N LEU A 37 7.48 6.27 -2.83
CA LEU A 37 7.33 7.73 -2.76
C LEU A 37 6.09 8.18 -3.53
N ILE A 38 5.19 8.85 -2.82
CA ILE A 38 3.96 9.36 -3.40
C ILE A 38 4.21 10.76 -3.95
N ASP A 39 3.75 11.02 -5.16
CA ASP A 39 3.90 12.32 -5.80
C ASP A 39 2.96 13.34 -5.16
N THR A 40 3.47 14.04 -4.16
CA THR A 40 2.78 15.12 -3.46
C THR A 40 3.63 16.37 -3.53
N GLN A 41 2.98 17.53 -3.35
CA GLN A 41 3.70 18.80 -3.34
C GLN A 41 4.76 18.83 -2.22
N ARG A 42 4.44 18.26 -1.06
CA ARG A 42 5.39 18.22 0.05
C ARG A 42 6.61 17.38 -0.29
N ASN A 43 6.41 16.18 -0.86
CA ASN A 43 7.55 15.34 -1.23
C ASN A 43 8.40 15.97 -2.32
N ARG A 44 7.79 16.66 -3.26
CA ARG A 44 8.53 17.42 -4.28
C ARG A 44 9.37 18.52 -3.66
N SER A 45 8.82 19.23 -2.67
CA SER A 45 9.56 20.28 -1.95
C SER A 45 10.72 19.73 -1.16
N ASP A 46 10.54 18.56 -0.52
CA ASP A 46 11.57 17.93 0.29
C ASP A 46 12.68 17.31 -0.57
N MET A 47 12.38 16.92 -1.80
CA MET A 47 13.30 16.23 -2.70
C MET A 47 13.28 16.86 -4.09
N PRO A 48 13.70 18.15 -4.22
CA PRO A 48 13.52 18.90 -5.47
C PRO A 48 14.31 18.37 -6.65
N ASP A 49 15.38 17.61 -6.40
CA ASP A 49 16.24 17.09 -7.47
C ASP A 49 15.84 15.67 -7.92
N ALA A 50 14.79 15.09 -7.36
CA ALA A 50 14.36 13.75 -7.72
C ALA A 50 13.63 13.73 -9.05
N ASP A 51 13.62 12.57 -9.69
CA ASP A 51 12.83 12.35 -10.91
C ASP A 51 11.39 11.97 -10.50
N PHE A 52 10.51 12.96 -10.47
CA PHE A 52 9.14 12.80 -10.01
C PHE A 52 8.32 11.86 -10.92
N SER A 53 8.74 11.67 -12.17
CA SER A 53 8.02 10.78 -13.09
C SER A 53 8.04 9.32 -12.65
N LYS A 54 8.95 8.95 -11.75
CA LYS A 54 9.05 7.59 -11.21
C LYS A 54 8.21 7.38 -9.96
N TRP A 55 7.67 8.45 -9.40
CA TRP A 55 6.90 8.38 -8.17
C TRP A 55 5.47 7.91 -8.43
N VAL A 56 4.84 7.42 -7.37
CA VAL A 56 3.45 6.95 -7.43
C VAL A 56 2.51 8.14 -7.34
N THR A 57 1.57 8.24 -8.25
CA THR A 57 0.54 9.28 -8.17
C THR A 57 -0.54 8.89 -7.16
N PRO A 58 -1.16 9.87 -6.48
CA PRO A 58 -2.32 9.58 -5.64
C PRO A 58 -3.43 8.86 -6.40
N ALA A 59 -3.64 9.18 -7.67
CA ALA A 59 -4.65 8.53 -8.50
C ALA A 59 -4.36 7.04 -8.69
N ALA A 60 -3.10 6.66 -8.88
CA ALA A 60 -2.71 5.26 -9.01
C ALA A 60 -2.99 4.48 -7.74
N ILE A 61 -2.71 5.09 -6.57
CA ILE A 61 -3.01 4.47 -5.28
C ILE A 61 -4.53 4.32 -5.12
N ALA A 62 -5.29 5.35 -5.44
CA ALA A 62 -6.75 5.33 -5.35
C ALA A 62 -7.34 4.23 -6.24
N ASN A 63 -6.78 3.99 -7.42
CA ASN A 63 -7.24 2.94 -8.31
C ASN A 63 -7.07 1.55 -7.69
N VAL A 64 -5.94 1.30 -7.02
CA VAL A 64 -5.69 0.02 -6.36
C VAL A 64 -6.64 -0.15 -5.17
N VAL A 65 -6.80 0.88 -4.36
CA VAL A 65 -7.73 0.85 -3.21
C VAL A 65 -9.17 0.62 -3.69
N GLY A 66 -9.57 1.28 -4.77
CA GLY A 66 -10.88 1.10 -5.38
C GLY A 66 -11.11 -0.34 -5.83
N PHE A 67 -10.10 -0.95 -6.48
CA PHE A 67 -10.17 -2.36 -6.87
C PHE A 67 -10.33 -3.25 -5.64
N LEU A 68 -9.53 -3.05 -4.60
CA LEU A 68 -9.59 -3.85 -3.38
C LEU A 68 -10.91 -3.70 -2.62
N SER A 69 -11.61 -2.59 -2.85
CA SER A 69 -12.92 -2.32 -2.25
C SER A 69 -14.08 -2.85 -3.10
N SER A 70 -13.80 -3.40 -4.27
CA SER A 70 -14.82 -3.87 -5.21
C SER A 70 -15.09 -5.37 -5.08
N GLU A 71 -16.17 -5.82 -5.65
CA GLU A 71 -16.49 -7.25 -5.70
C GLU A 71 -15.49 -8.04 -6.54
N GLU A 72 -14.83 -7.38 -7.49
CA GLU A 72 -13.84 -8.04 -8.35
C GLU A 72 -12.65 -8.57 -7.56
N SER A 73 -12.36 -8.00 -6.39
CA SER A 73 -11.28 -8.46 -5.53
C SER A 73 -11.76 -9.40 -4.42
N ALA A 74 -12.97 -9.93 -4.50
CA ALA A 74 -13.57 -10.72 -3.42
C ALA A 74 -12.72 -11.89 -2.94
N ALA A 75 -11.87 -12.45 -3.81
CA ALA A 75 -10.99 -13.56 -3.46
C ALA A 75 -9.64 -13.13 -2.89
N VAL A 76 -9.38 -11.81 -2.78
CA VAL A 76 -8.11 -11.30 -2.29
C VAL A 76 -8.20 -11.05 -0.79
N HIS A 77 -7.43 -11.81 -0.01
CA HIS A 77 -7.42 -11.71 1.44
C HIS A 77 -5.98 -11.72 1.96
N GLY A 78 -5.67 -10.81 2.88
CA GLY A 78 -4.39 -10.78 3.56
C GLY A 78 -3.21 -10.40 2.67
N ALA A 79 -3.48 -9.73 1.56
CA ALA A 79 -2.44 -9.31 0.64
C ALA A 79 -1.83 -7.99 1.07
N CYS A 80 -0.52 -7.86 0.90
CA CYS A 80 0.20 -6.60 1.06
C CYS A 80 0.76 -6.24 -0.31
N ILE A 81 0.15 -5.27 -0.96
CA ILE A 81 0.38 -4.97 -2.36
C ILE A 81 1.33 -3.79 -2.51
N PRO A 82 2.55 -4.02 -3.02
CA PRO A 82 3.46 -2.90 -3.30
C PRO A 82 2.93 -2.06 -4.44
N ILE A 83 2.97 -0.75 -4.27
CA ILE A 83 2.62 0.21 -5.31
C ILE A 83 3.84 1.09 -5.50
N ASP A 84 4.74 0.66 -6.35
CA ASP A 84 6.07 1.25 -6.46
C ASP A 84 6.19 2.27 -7.59
N GLY A 85 5.23 2.35 -8.49
CA GLY A 85 5.38 3.14 -9.69
C GLY A 85 6.53 2.61 -10.51
N LEU A 86 7.50 3.47 -10.82
CA LEU A 86 8.71 3.09 -11.54
C LEU A 86 9.96 3.18 -10.65
N SER A 87 9.77 3.39 -9.37
CA SER A 87 10.91 3.55 -8.46
C SER A 87 11.29 2.26 -7.74
#